data_c6dda21f7b3993c1e7e8754bbc991b62
#
_entry.id   c6dda21f7b3993c1e7e8754bbc991b62
#
_cell.length_a   1.000
_cell.length_b   1.000
_cell.length_c   1.000
_cell.angle_alpha   90.00
_cell.angle_beta   90.00
_cell.angle_gamma   90.00
#
_symmetry.space_group_name_H-M   'P 1'
#
loop_
_entity.id
_entity.type
_entity.pdbx_description
1 polymer ?
#
loop_
_entity_poly.entity_id
_entity_poly.type
_entity_poly.pdbx_seq_one_letter_code
_entity_poly.pdbx_strand_id
1 'polypeptide(L)'
;GAVAAPTAALHFDEALLAALQARGVRQARVTLHVGAGTFQPVRTDNLAEHRMHSEWYEVPEATVQAIAQTRAAGGRVTAVGTTTLRALESAALVQGLGGLRSACHGETDIFITPGFRFRVVERLLTNFHLPRSTLMMLVSAFSGHEHVMALYRHAIEARYRFFSYGDAMLLERRP
;
A
#
# COMPACT_ATOMS: atom_id res chain seq x y z
N GLY A 1 18.76 -3.79 -5.91
CA GLY A 1 17.55 -4.64 -5.86
C GLY A 1 16.88 -4.59 -4.50
N ALA A 2 15.68 -5.16 -4.36
CA ALA A 2 14.96 -5.20 -3.10
C ALA A 2 15.60 -6.18 -2.11
N VAL A 3 15.59 -5.84 -0.82
CA VAL A 3 16.03 -6.72 0.27
C VAL A 3 14.86 -7.45 0.95
N ALA A 4 13.62 -7.12 0.58
CA ALA A 4 12.41 -7.74 1.10
C ALA A 4 11.40 -8.04 0.00
N ALA A 5 10.66 -9.15 0.17
CA ALA A 5 9.56 -9.53 -0.72
C ALA A 5 8.25 -8.82 -0.32
N PRO A 6 7.34 -8.57 -1.27
CA PRO A 6 6.01 -8.02 -1.00
C PRO A 6 5.10 -9.11 -0.42
N THR A 7 5.21 -9.39 0.88
CA THR A 7 4.58 -10.54 1.53
C THR A 7 3.05 -10.55 1.43
N ALA A 8 2.40 -9.39 1.32
CA ALA A 8 0.95 -9.32 1.07
C ALA A 8 0.54 -9.95 -0.28
N ALA A 9 1.41 -9.96 -1.27
CA ALA A 9 1.13 -10.59 -2.56
C ALA A 9 1.09 -12.13 -2.46
N LEU A 10 1.69 -12.73 -1.45
CA LEU A 10 1.68 -14.17 -1.22
C LEU A 10 0.30 -14.72 -0.83
N HIS A 11 -0.65 -13.86 -0.48
CA HIS A 11 -2.05 -14.25 -0.28
C HIS A 11 -2.80 -14.55 -1.60
N PHE A 12 -2.18 -14.24 -2.75
CA PHE A 12 -2.77 -14.43 -4.07
C PHE A 12 -2.08 -15.59 -4.78
N ASP A 13 -2.73 -16.74 -4.80
CA ASP A 13 -2.34 -17.88 -5.63
C ASP A 13 -2.94 -17.77 -7.04
N GLU A 14 -2.55 -18.68 -7.91
CA GLU A 14 -3.02 -18.70 -9.30
C GLU A 14 -4.54 -18.91 -9.38
N ALA A 15 -5.12 -19.71 -8.48
CA ALA A 15 -6.55 -19.97 -8.46
C ALA A 15 -7.36 -18.71 -8.09
N LEU A 16 -6.91 -17.96 -7.09
CA LEU A 16 -7.53 -16.68 -6.72
C LEU A 16 -7.38 -15.64 -7.82
N LEU A 17 -6.20 -15.54 -8.45
CA LEU A 17 -5.97 -14.62 -9.56
C LEU A 17 -6.88 -14.93 -10.74
N ALA A 18 -7.04 -16.22 -11.10
CA ALA A 18 -7.97 -16.65 -12.14
C ALA A 18 -9.43 -16.34 -11.79
N ALA A 19 -9.84 -16.58 -10.55
CA ALA A 19 -11.19 -16.27 -10.07
C ALA A 19 -11.49 -14.76 -10.12
N LEU A 20 -10.54 -13.92 -9.79
CA LEU A 20 -10.66 -12.46 -9.90
C LEU A 20 -10.79 -12.03 -11.35
N GLN A 21 -9.98 -12.59 -12.25
CA GLN A 21 -10.05 -12.32 -13.69
C GLN A 21 -11.39 -12.73 -14.28
N ALA A 22 -11.91 -13.90 -13.90
CA ALA A 22 -13.23 -14.37 -14.33
C ALA A 22 -14.38 -13.44 -13.88
N ARG A 23 -14.17 -12.68 -12.81
CA ARG A 23 -15.10 -11.64 -12.32
C ARG A 23 -14.86 -10.26 -12.93
N GLY A 24 -13.98 -10.14 -13.92
CA GLY A 24 -13.68 -8.87 -14.58
C GLY A 24 -12.72 -7.97 -13.78
N VAL A 25 -12.10 -8.48 -12.72
CA VAL A 25 -11.09 -7.71 -11.97
C VAL A 25 -9.79 -7.71 -12.76
N ARG A 26 -9.35 -6.51 -13.15
CA ARG A 26 -8.08 -6.34 -13.87
C ARG A 26 -6.90 -6.35 -12.92
N GLN A 27 -5.80 -6.92 -13.38
CA GLN A 27 -4.55 -7.00 -12.65
C GLN A 27 -3.50 -6.12 -13.34
N ALA A 28 -2.75 -5.37 -12.57
CA ALA A 28 -1.63 -4.56 -13.03
C ALA A 28 -0.47 -4.66 -12.02
N ARG A 29 0.72 -4.30 -12.44
CA ARG A 29 1.93 -4.45 -11.62
C ARG A 29 2.70 -3.15 -11.55
N VAL A 30 3.37 -2.96 -10.39
CA VAL A 30 4.35 -1.91 -10.16
C VAL A 30 5.60 -2.52 -9.58
N THR A 31 6.72 -1.81 -9.65
CA THR A 31 7.97 -2.20 -9.00
C THR A 31 8.31 -1.22 -7.90
N LEU A 32 8.73 -1.72 -6.75
CA LEU A 32 9.39 -0.94 -5.70
C LEU A 32 10.57 -1.77 -5.17
N HIS A 33 11.77 -1.20 -5.17
CA HIS A 33 12.95 -1.81 -4.57
C HIS A 33 12.98 -1.50 -3.07
N VAL A 34 12.30 -2.34 -2.29
CA VAL A 34 12.14 -2.14 -0.85
C VAL A 34 13.49 -2.23 -0.15
N GLY A 35 13.88 -1.17 0.53
CA GLY A 35 15.08 -1.10 1.37
C GLY A 35 14.85 -1.70 2.77
N ALA A 36 15.95 -2.06 3.44
CA ALA A 36 15.90 -2.60 4.80
C ALA A 36 15.26 -1.64 5.83
N GLY A 37 15.34 -0.34 5.59
CA GLY A 37 14.83 0.69 6.50
C GLY A 37 13.31 0.72 6.63
N THR A 38 12.55 0.24 5.63
CA THR A 38 11.08 0.25 5.66
C THR A 38 10.49 -0.58 6.80
N PHE A 39 11.19 -1.61 7.25
CA PHE A 39 10.74 -2.48 8.33
C PHE A 39 11.35 -2.14 9.69
N GLN A 40 12.19 -1.10 9.77
CA GLN A 40 12.76 -0.67 11.05
C GLN A 40 11.70 0.03 11.91
N PRO A 41 11.70 -0.21 13.24
CA PRO A 41 10.87 0.56 14.16
C PRO A 41 11.22 2.05 14.08
N VAL A 42 10.23 2.90 14.24
CA VAL A 42 10.45 4.34 14.44
C VAL A 42 11.20 4.52 15.76
N ARG A 43 12.43 5.06 15.69
CA ARG A 43 13.34 5.20 16.83
C ARG A 43 13.30 6.59 17.49
N THR A 44 12.51 7.49 16.95
CA THR A 44 12.38 8.85 17.45
C THR A 44 10.97 9.10 17.98
N ASP A 45 10.87 9.82 19.08
CA ASP A 45 9.59 10.28 19.62
C ASP A 45 9.01 11.45 18.80
N ASN A 46 9.85 12.11 18.00
CA ASN A 46 9.45 13.18 17.10
C ASN A 46 9.36 12.67 15.67
N LEU A 47 8.15 12.45 15.17
CA LEU A 47 7.89 11.95 13.82
C LEU A 47 8.43 12.86 12.72
N ALA A 48 8.56 14.16 12.96
CA ALA A 48 9.11 15.11 11.99
C ALA A 48 10.61 14.89 11.71
N GLU A 49 11.31 14.23 12.62
CA GLU A 49 12.72 13.89 12.48
C GLU A 49 12.96 12.52 11.83
N HIS A 50 11.90 11.71 11.70
CA HIS A 50 12.02 10.41 11.06
C HIS A 50 12.22 10.57 9.55
N ARG A 51 13.33 10.03 9.03
CA ARG A 51 13.63 10.00 7.61
C ARG A 51 13.47 8.58 7.10
N MET A 52 12.65 8.43 6.06
CA MET A 52 12.56 7.18 5.31
C MET A 52 13.80 7.03 4.41
N HIS A 53 14.26 5.80 4.24
CA HIS A 53 15.26 5.52 3.21
C HIS A 53 14.64 5.69 1.82
N SER A 54 15.43 6.22 0.89
CA SER A 54 15.03 6.32 -0.51
C SER A 54 14.93 4.93 -1.13
N GLU A 55 13.84 4.67 -1.86
CA GLU A 55 13.54 3.42 -2.54
C GLU A 55 13.16 3.72 -3.99
N TRP A 56 13.74 2.98 -4.92
CA TRP A 56 13.41 3.14 -6.34
C TRP A 56 12.07 2.48 -6.67
N TYR A 57 11.23 3.19 -7.44
CA TYR A 57 9.95 2.67 -7.92
C TYR A 57 9.76 2.85 -9.42
N GLU A 58 8.87 2.04 -10.00
CA GLU A 58 8.42 2.14 -11.38
C GLU A 58 6.93 1.83 -11.47
N VAL A 59 6.21 2.68 -12.20
CA VAL A 59 4.81 2.47 -12.59
C VAL A 59 4.75 2.44 -14.11
N PRO A 60 4.58 1.24 -14.72
CA PRO A 60 4.51 1.09 -16.17
C PRO A 60 3.25 1.73 -16.77
N GLU A 61 3.33 2.10 -18.05
CA GLU A 61 2.20 2.68 -18.79
C GLU A 61 0.94 1.80 -18.77
N ALA A 62 1.11 0.48 -18.90
CA ALA A 62 0.00 -0.46 -18.81
C ALA A 62 -0.77 -0.35 -17.48
N THR A 63 -0.07 -0.10 -16.38
CA THR A 63 -0.67 0.10 -15.05
C THR A 63 -1.43 1.43 -14.99
N VAL A 64 -0.86 2.50 -15.53
CA VAL A 64 -1.50 3.82 -15.62
C VAL A 64 -2.80 3.72 -16.41
N GLN A 65 -2.77 3.10 -17.57
CA GLN A 65 -3.94 2.89 -18.42
C GLN A 65 -5.01 2.05 -17.73
N ALA A 66 -4.63 0.96 -17.04
CA ALA A 66 -5.56 0.14 -16.28
C ALA A 66 -6.26 0.93 -15.17
N ILE A 67 -5.54 1.79 -14.46
CA ILE A 67 -6.09 2.68 -13.42
C ILE A 67 -7.07 3.69 -14.05
N ALA A 68 -6.67 4.36 -15.13
CA ALA A 68 -7.51 5.34 -15.82
C ALA A 68 -8.82 4.73 -16.32
N GLN A 69 -8.75 3.58 -16.98
CA GLN A 69 -9.92 2.85 -17.47
C GLN A 69 -10.82 2.34 -16.32
N THR A 70 -10.22 1.89 -15.21
CA THR A 70 -10.97 1.45 -14.03
C THR A 70 -11.78 2.60 -13.44
N ARG A 71 -11.18 3.77 -13.30
CA ARG A 71 -11.84 4.97 -12.79
C ARG A 71 -12.92 5.50 -13.73
N ALA A 72 -12.64 5.52 -15.03
CA ALA A 72 -13.63 5.90 -16.05
C ALA A 72 -14.87 4.99 -16.03
N ALA A 73 -14.71 3.73 -15.66
CA ALA A 73 -15.79 2.76 -15.49
C ALA A 73 -16.46 2.79 -14.10
N GLY A 74 -16.11 3.76 -13.23
CA GLY A 74 -16.63 3.83 -11.85
C GLY A 74 -16.08 2.75 -10.91
N GLY A 75 -15.03 2.06 -11.31
CA GLY A 75 -14.34 1.05 -10.50
C GLY A 75 -13.40 1.64 -9.48
N ARG A 76 -12.76 0.78 -8.70
CA ARG A 76 -11.84 1.14 -7.62
C ARG A 76 -10.46 0.49 -7.79
N VAL A 77 -9.43 1.22 -7.39
CA VAL A 77 -8.03 0.75 -7.39
C VAL A 77 -7.73 0.12 -6.05
N THR A 78 -7.42 -1.18 -6.07
CA THR A 78 -6.97 -1.94 -4.89
C THR A 78 -5.48 -2.18 -4.96
N ALA A 79 -4.74 -1.65 -4.00
CA ALA A 79 -3.33 -2.00 -3.83
C ALA A 79 -3.20 -3.29 -3.02
N VAL A 80 -2.34 -4.19 -3.47
CA VAL A 80 -1.92 -5.37 -2.72
C VAL A 80 -0.54 -5.10 -2.15
N GLY A 81 -0.48 -4.89 -0.84
CA GLY A 81 0.70 -4.50 -0.09
C GLY A 81 0.93 -2.99 0.01
N THR A 82 1.52 -2.60 1.12
CA THR A 82 1.95 -1.20 1.37
C THR A 82 3.00 -0.74 0.37
N THR A 83 3.80 -1.65 -0.16
CA THR A 83 4.75 -1.43 -1.25
C THR A 83 4.06 -0.88 -2.50
N THR A 84 3.00 -1.53 -2.96
CA THR A 84 2.21 -1.10 -4.11
C THR A 84 1.56 0.26 -3.86
N LEU A 85 0.98 0.45 -2.68
CA LEU A 85 0.37 1.73 -2.30
C LEU A 85 1.41 2.86 -2.34
N ARG A 86 2.59 2.66 -1.74
CA ARG A 86 3.66 3.67 -1.71
C ARG A 86 4.15 4.02 -3.11
N ALA A 87 4.35 3.04 -3.99
CA ALA A 87 4.76 3.28 -5.37
C ALA A 87 3.74 4.13 -6.14
N LEU A 88 2.45 3.78 -6.06
CA LEU A 88 1.38 4.49 -6.76
C LEU A 88 1.18 5.91 -6.23
N GLU A 89 1.17 6.10 -4.91
CA GLU A 89 1.00 7.44 -4.32
C GLU A 89 2.22 8.33 -4.55
N SER A 90 3.44 7.78 -4.53
CA SER A 90 4.66 8.52 -4.90
C SER A 90 4.62 9.01 -6.35
N ALA A 91 4.25 8.11 -7.27
CA ALA A 91 4.09 8.45 -8.67
C ALA A 91 3.05 9.57 -8.89
N ALA A 92 1.93 9.49 -8.16
CA ALA A 92 0.89 10.52 -8.25
C ALA A 92 1.30 11.87 -7.62
N LEU A 93 2.12 11.85 -6.57
CA LEU A 93 2.66 13.07 -5.96
C LEU A 93 3.55 13.84 -6.93
N VAL A 94 4.47 13.15 -7.60
CA VAL A 94 5.39 13.74 -8.58
C VAL A 94 4.63 14.36 -9.77
N GLN A 95 3.53 13.72 -10.19
CA GLN A 95 2.72 14.21 -11.32
C GLN A 95 1.70 15.30 -10.93
N GLY A 96 1.59 15.64 -9.64
CA GLY A 96 0.84 16.79 -9.16
C GLY A 96 -0.67 16.56 -9.00
N LEU A 97 -1.45 17.63 -9.06
CA LEU A 97 -2.87 17.65 -8.70
C LEU A 97 -3.76 16.75 -9.59
N GLY A 98 -3.33 16.43 -10.76
CA GLY A 98 -4.08 15.55 -11.67
C GLY A 98 -3.94 14.06 -11.38
N GLY A 99 -3.15 13.68 -10.39
CA GLY A 99 -2.85 12.29 -10.05
C GLY A 99 -1.97 11.59 -11.09
N LEU A 100 -2.03 10.27 -11.12
CA LEU A 100 -1.20 9.44 -11.99
C LEU A 100 -1.74 9.46 -13.43
N ARG A 101 -0.97 9.99 -14.38
CA ARG A 101 -1.38 10.19 -15.78
C ARG A 101 -0.46 9.55 -16.82
N SER A 102 0.78 9.27 -16.47
CA SER A 102 1.78 8.68 -17.36
C SER A 102 2.68 7.72 -16.60
N ALA A 103 3.31 6.81 -17.35
CA ALA A 103 4.36 5.98 -16.80
C ALA A 103 5.45 6.83 -16.16
N CYS A 104 6.01 6.36 -15.07
CA CYS A 104 7.10 7.02 -14.40
C CYS A 104 7.94 6.06 -13.56
N HIS A 105 9.14 6.44 -13.32
CA HIS A 105 10.04 5.83 -12.36
C HIS A 105 10.78 6.92 -11.59
N GLY A 106 11.31 6.57 -10.44
CA GLY A 106 12.05 7.53 -9.63
C GLY A 106 12.41 6.94 -8.27
N GLU A 107 12.84 7.80 -7.40
CA GLU A 107 13.09 7.48 -6.00
C GLU A 107 12.02 8.09 -5.11
N THR A 108 11.70 7.40 -4.02
CA THR A 108 10.74 7.87 -3.04
C THR A 108 11.21 7.58 -1.62
N ASP A 109 11.09 8.57 -0.77
CA ASP A 109 11.21 8.49 0.68
C ASP A 109 9.86 8.76 1.36
N ILE A 110 8.77 8.50 0.65
CA ILE A 110 7.42 8.80 1.11
C ILE A 110 7.14 8.24 2.51
N PHE A 111 6.82 9.11 3.43
CA PHE A 111 6.39 8.78 4.78
C PHE A 111 4.91 9.15 4.95
N ILE A 112 4.06 8.12 4.92
CA ILE A 112 2.61 8.30 4.99
C ILE A 112 2.17 8.29 6.45
N THR A 113 1.64 9.42 6.89
CA THR A 113 1.13 9.65 8.25
C THR A 113 -0.32 10.15 8.22
N PRO A 114 -1.06 10.14 9.33
CA PRO A 114 -2.40 10.73 9.39
C PRO A 114 -2.44 12.15 8.82
N GLY A 115 -3.44 12.42 7.97
CA GLY A 115 -3.56 13.66 7.20
C GLY A 115 -3.01 13.58 5.76
N PHE A 116 -2.36 12.47 5.39
CA PHE A 116 -1.94 12.24 4.00
C PHE A 116 -3.14 12.14 3.07
N ARG A 117 -3.08 12.82 1.92
CA ARG A 117 -4.14 12.80 0.90
C ARG A 117 -3.82 11.77 -0.18
N PHE A 118 -4.45 10.61 -0.08
CA PHE A 118 -4.34 9.55 -1.10
C PHE A 118 -5.00 9.98 -2.41
N ARG A 119 -4.33 9.71 -3.53
CA ARG A 119 -4.72 10.15 -4.87
C ARG A 119 -5.10 9.01 -5.80
N VAL A 120 -4.57 7.82 -5.57
CA VAL A 120 -4.71 6.67 -6.46
C VAL A 120 -5.46 5.53 -5.82
N VAL A 121 -5.08 5.13 -4.62
CA VAL A 121 -5.55 3.90 -3.99
C VAL A 121 -6.83 4.14 -3.21
N GLU A 122 -7.87 3.35 -3.48
CA GLU A 122 -9.14 3.36 -2.75
C GLU A 122 -9.28 2.20 -1.77
N ARG A 123 -8.58 1.07 -2.04
CA ARG A 123 -8.55 -0.12 -1.19
C ARG A 123 -7.13 -0.63 -1.01
N LEU A 124 -6.83 -1.15 0.17
CA LEU A 124 -5.53 -1.74 0.49
C LEU A 124 -5.73 -3.11 1.11
N LEU A 125 -5.19 -4.15 0.45
CA LEU A 125 -5.01 -5.46 1.07
C LEU A 125 -3.58 -5.54 1.60
N THR A 126 -3.41 -5.82 2.89
CA THR A 126 -2.09 -5.90 3.51
C THR A 126 -2.10 -6.81 4.74
N ASN A 127 -0.90 -7.23 5.17
CA ASN A 127 -0.72 -7.98 6.42
C ASN A 127 -0.95 -7.09 7.64
N PHE A 128 -1.07 -7.69 8.81
CA PHE A 128 -1.05 -6.97 10.08
C PHE A 128 0.38 -6.53 10.41
N HIS A 129 0.53 -5.25 10.77
CA HIS A 129 1.82 -4.62 11.02
C HIS A 129 2.11 -4.48 12.52
N LEU A 130 3.39 -4.32 12.86
CA LEU A 130 3.81 -4.10 14.23
C LEU A 130 3.39 -2.74 14.77
N PRO A 131 3.12 -2.67 16.08
CA PRO A 131 3.04 -1.40 16.79
C PRO A 131 4.30 -0.54 16.57
N ARG A 132 4.14 0.78 16.58
CA ARG A 132 5.23 1.76 16.43
C ARG A 132 6.04 1.62 15.13
N SER A 133 5.47 1.02 14.09
CA SER A 133 6.09 0.95 12.76
C SER A 133 5.54 2.04 11.83
N THR A 134 6.32 2.39 10.82
CA THR A 134 5.90 3.29 9.74
C THR A 134 4.67 2.74 8.99
N LEU A 135 4.56 1.40 8.89
CA LEU A 135 3.45 0.74 8.24
C LEU A 135 2.15 0.80 9.07
N MET A 136 2.25 0.78 10.41
CA MET A 136 1.09 1.02 11.28
C MET A 136 0.56 2.46 11.09
N MET A 137 1.45 3.43 10.91
CA MET A 137 1.06 4.81 10.62
C MET A 137 0.37 4.92 9.26
N LEU A 138 0.90 4.23 8.24
CA LEU A 138 0.33 4.21 6.90
C LEU A 138 -1.11 3.67 6.91
N VAL A 139 -1.35 2.50 7.54
CA VAL A 139 -2.72 1.94 7.58
C VAL A 139 -3.66 2.78 8.42
N SER A 140 -3.15 3.43 9.48
CA SER A 140 -3.93 4.40 10.28
C SER A 140 -4.28 5.65 9.49
N ALA A 141 -3.36 6.14 8.65
CA ALA A 141 -3.63 7.25 7.74
C ALA A 141 -4.67 6.87 6.66
N PHE A 142 -4.64 5.62 6.20
CA PHE A 142 -5.51 5.12 5.13
C PHE A 142 -6.95 4.91 5.58
N SER A 143 -7.16 4.26 6.71
CA SER A 143 -8.50 3.85 7.17
C SER A 143 -8.96 4.53 8.47
N GLY A 144 -8.18 5.47 8.99
CA GLY A 144 -8.45 6.13 10.26
C GLY A 144 -7.94 5.35 11.48
N HIS A 145 -7.29 6.06 12.39
CA HIS A 145 -6.60 5.47 13.53
C HIS A 145 -7.53 4.63 14.43
N GLU A 146 -8.67 5.19 14.82
CA GLU A 146 -9.63 4.49 15.70
C GLU A 146 -10.16 3.20 15.09
N HIS A 147 -10.47 3.24 13.78
CA HIS A 147 -10.94 2.06 13.06
C HIS A 147 -9.86 0.97 13.01
N VAL A 148 -8.63 1.34 12.66
CA VAL A 148 -7.50 0.40 12.62
C VAL A 148 -7.27 -0.20 14.00
N MET A 149 -7.30 0.60 15.07
CA MET A 149 -7.14 0.07 16.44
C MET A 149 -8.27 -0.88 16.84
N ALA A 150 -9.52 -0.61 16.44
CA ALA A 150 -10.65 -1.52 16.69
C ALA A 150 -10.47 -2.84 15.92
N LEU A 151 -10.03 -2.76 14.66
CA LEU A 151 -9.74 -3.93 13.84
C LEU A 151 -8.60 -4.77 14.44
N TYR A 152 -7.56 -4.16 14.96
CA TYR A 152 -6.46 -4.86 15.63
C TYR A 152 -6.91 -5.54 16.93
N ARG A 153 -7.75 -4.90 17.75
CA ARG A 153 -8.34 -5.55 18.93
C ARG A 153 -9.15 -6.79 18.54
N HIS A 154 -9.99 -6.66 17.53
CA HIS A 154 -10.75 -7.81 17.01
C HIS A 154 -9.82 -8.94 16.52
N ALA A 155 -8.77 -8.60 15.77
CA ALA A 155 -7.82 -9.58 15.25
C ALA A 155 -7.08 -10.31 16.38
N ILE A 156 -6.72 -9.62 17.47
CA ILE A 156 -6.09 -10.22 18.65
C ILE A 156 -7.09 -11.18 19.36
N GLU A 157 -8.31 -10.74 19.60
CA GLU A 157 -9.37 -11.54 20.24
C GLU A 157 -9.71 -12.78 19.43
N ALA A 158 -9.78 -12.65 18.11
CA ALA A 158 -10.06 -13.73 17.17
C ALA A 158 -8.79 -14.56 16.82
N ARG A 159 -7.64 -14.26 17.43
CA ARG A 159 -6.37 -14.98 17.25
C ARG A 159 -5.88 -15.00 15.81
N TYR A 160 -6.02 -13.90 15.09
CA TYR A 160 -5.38 -13.73 13.79
C TYR A 160 -3.86 -13.76 13.91
N ARG A 161 -3.21 -14.25 12.88
CA ARG A 161 -1.75 -14.31 12.78
C ARG A 161 -1.22 -13.00 12.23
N PHE A 162 -0.18 -12.48 12.84
CA PHE A 162 0.42 -11.21 12.48
C PHE A 162 1.67 -11.39 11.63
N PHE A 163 2.17 -10.31 11.01
CA PHE A 163 3.34 -10.28 10.14
C PHE A 163 3.20 -11.03 8.82
N SER A 164 4.38 -11.41 8.28
CA SER A 164 4.54 -12.04 6.97
C SER A 164 3.95 -13.45 6.89
N TYR A 165 3.76 -14.11 8.03
CA TYR A 165 3.17 -15.46 8.11
C TYR A 165 1.71 -15.42 8.55
N GLY A 166 1.16 -14.22 8.59
CA GLY A 166 -0.12 -13.98 9.19
C GLY A 166 -1.26 -13.94 8.21
N ASP A 167 -2.35 -13.49 8.76
CA ASP A 167 -3.56 -13.21 8.00
C ASP A 167 -3.47 -11.81 7.38
N ALA A 168 -4.46 -11.45 6.58
CA ALA A 168 -4.49 -10.17 5.89
C ALA A 168 -5.75 -9.38 6.27
N MET A 169 -5.69 -8.08 6.08
CA MET A 169 -6.83 -7.17 6.21
C MET A 169 -7.07 -6.45 4.88
N LEU A 170 -8.34 -6.30 4.52
CA LEU A 170 -8.77 -5.47 3.40
C LEU A 170 -9.32 -4.15 3.96
N LEU A 171 -8.64 -3.08 3.70
CA LEU A 171 -8.97 -1.75 4.18
C LEU A 171 -9.59 -0.91 3.07
N GLU A 172 -10.62 -0.15 3.38
CA GLU A 172 -11.14 0.91 2.53
C GLU A 172 -10.60 2.27 3.00
N ARG A 173 -10.26 3.12 2.02
CA ARG A 173 -9.83 4.48 2.33
C ARG A 173 -10.98 5.23 3.00
N ARG A 174 -10.69 5.87 4.12
CA ARG A 174 -11.58 6.83 4.78
C ARG A 174 -11.17 8.26 4.43
N PRO A 175 -12.15 9.17 4.36
CA PRO A 175 -11.89 10.61 4.15
C PRO A 175 -11.00 11.20 5.24
#